data_812f08c0bb93de9efbf018a247112692
#
_entry.id   812f08c0bb93de9efbf018a247112692
#
_cell.length_a   1.000
_cell.length_b   1.000
_cell.length_c   1.000
_cell.angle_alpha   90.00
_cell.angle_beta   90.00
_cell.angle_gamma   90.00
#
_symmetry.space_group_name_H-M   'P 1'
#
loop_
_entity.id
_entity.type
_entity.pdbx_description
1 polymer ?
#
loop_
_entity_poly.entity_id
_entity_poly.type
_entity_poly.pdbx_seq_one_letter_code
_entity_poly.pdbx_strand_id
1 'polypeptide(L)'
;MNLKSLTQPELANILKELGQPAFPAKQIFTWLHRGVRSYDEMTNLPKGLRDTLAQRYPIHAPKVVRKQESKKDGTIKYLWELSDGNCVETVLMRYNYGNTVCISTEVGCRMGCAFCASTIGGLVRRLEPYEMLDEVLFTQIDSGLPISRIVLMGIGEPLDNFDNVMRFLELVNSPDGMNISMRHISLSTCGLIPKIDELAAKKLQISLAISLHGPNNEIRNQVMPVNKAYPIEDLLEACRRYYAATSRRIHFEYAMIDGVNDRDEDAREILRRMKGLPAHFNLIPLNHVEESPLKPSSKTQVARFQKLLEAGGITATVRRTLGGDIDASCGQLRRKHIKESK
;
A
#
# COMPACT_ATOMS: atom_id res chain seq x y z
N MET A 1 10.57 -18.36 10.11
CA MET A 1 9.14 -18.03 10.37
C MET A 1 9.07 -16.98 11.47
N ASN A 2 8.34 -15.90 11.28
CA ASN A 2 8.15 -14.86 12.30
C ASN A 2 6.76 -15.01 12.95
N LEU A 3 6.71 -15.12 14.27
CA LEU A 3 5.46 -15.37 15.00
C LEU A 3 4.42 -14.23 14.83
N LYS A 4 4.83 -13.01 14.50
CA LYS A 4 3.93 -11.88 14.22
C LYS A 4 3.09 -12.09 12.95
N SER A 5 3.50 -12.97 12.05
CA SER A 5 2.72 -13.35 10.86
C SER A 5 1.63 -14.39 11.15
N LEU A 6 1.53 -14.89 12.38
CA LEU A 6 0.61 -15.95 12.75
C LEU A 6 -0.63 -15.40 13.44
N THR A 7 -1.77 -16.06 13.20
CA THR A 7 -3.00 -15.87 13.95
C THR A 7 -2.90 -16.51 15.34
N GLN A 8 -3.82 -16.16 16.25
CA GLN A 8 -3.82 -16.75 17.59
C GLN A 8 -3.98 -18.29 17.59
N PRO A 9 -4.86 -18.91 16.74
CA PRO A 9 -4.92 -20.37 16.64
C PRO A 9 -3.60 -21.00 16.16
N GLU A 10 -2.93 -20.37 15.21
CA GLU A 10 -1.63 -20.84 14.71
C GLU A 10 -0.54 -20.75 15.80
N LEU A 11 -0.51 -19.63 16.56
CA LEU A 11 0.36 -19.49 17.74
C LEU A 11 0.09 -20.55 18.80
N ALA A 12 -1.19 -20.89 19.04
CA ALA A 12 -1.55 -21.96 19.97
C ALA A 12 -1.01 -23.32 19.52
N ASN A 13 -0.99 -23.59 18.20
CA ASN A 13 -0.39 -24.80 17.67
C ASN A 13 1.14 -24.83 17.86
N ILE A 14 1.84 -23.72 17.58
CA ILE A 14 3.27 -23.60 17.87
C ILE A 14 3.57 -23.87 19.36
N LEU A 15 2.76 -23.31 20.27
CA LEU A 15 2.95 -23.57 21.71
C LEU A 15 2.77 -25.04 22.07
N LYS A 16 1.80 -25.74 21.49
CA LYS A 16 1.61 -27.19 21.69
C LYS A 16 2.82 -27.99 21.19
N GLU A 17 3.37 -27.65 20.04
CA GLU A 17 4.60 -28.27 19.48
C GLU A 17 5.82 -28.05 20.40
N LEU A 18 5.82 -26.95 21.17
CA LEU A 18 6.85 -26.67 22.19
C LEU A 18 6.56 -27.32 23.55
N GLY A 19 5.51 -28.15 23.65
CA GLY A 19 5.09 -28.76 24.92
C GLY A 19 4.50 -27.76 25.91
N GLN A 20 4.02 -26.61 25.43
CA GLN A 20 3.46 -25.54 26.24
C GLN A 20 1.93 -25.52 26.17
N PRO A 21 1.21 -25.04 27.20
CA PRO A 21 -0.22 -24.82 27.11
C PRO A 21 -0.56 -23.79 26.01
N ALA A 22 -1.77 -23.86 25.47
CA ALA A 22 -2.21 -22.98 24.39
C ALA A 22 -2.62 -21.57 24.84
N PHE A 23 -2.99 -21.40 26.15
CA PHE A 23 -3.54 -20.12 26.66
C PHE A 23 -2.63 -18.89 26.51
N PRO A 24 -1.27 -18.98 26.52
CA PRO A 24 -0.43 -17.82 26.29
C PRO A 24 -0.45 -17.29 24.85
N ALA A 25 -1.03 -18.02 23.88
CA ALA A 25 -1.07 -17.59 22.47
C ALA A 25 -1.67 -16.18 22.29
N LYS A 26 -2.80 -15.90 22.98
CA LYS A 26 -3.40 -14.56 22.95
C LYS A 26 -2.49 -13.49 23.55
N GLN A 27 -1.80 -13.80 24.63
CA GLN A 27 -0.87 -12.87 25.29
C GLN A 27 0.30 -12.55 24.35
N ILE A 28 0.92 -13.58 23.77
CA ILE A 28 2.03 -13.43 22.80
C ILE A 28 1.57 -12.59 21.59
N PHE A 29 0.42 -12.92 21.02
CA PHE A 29 -0.17 -12.17 19.92
C PHE A 29 -0.32 -10.68 20.25
N THR A 30 -0.93 -10.37 21.37
CA THR A 30 -1.15 -8.98 21.83
C THR A 30 0.18 -8.24 22.05
N TRP A 31 1.18 -8.88 22.64
CA TRP A 31 2.51 -8.28 22.82
C TRP A 31 3.20 -8.00 21.48
N LEU A 32 3.21 -8.97 20.56
CA LEU A 32 3.82 -8.80 19.23
C LEU A 32 3.13 -7.66 18.46
N HIS A 33 1.81 -7.54 18.55
CA HIS A 33 1.03 -6.47 17.90
C HIS A 33 1.05 -5.13 18.65
N ARG A 34 1.73 -5.05 19.81
CA ARG A 34 2.09 -3.79 20.48
C ARG A 34 3.50 -3.30 20.12
N GLY A 35 4.26 -4.08 19.37
CA GLY A 35 5.57 -3.70 18.86
C GLY A 35 6.72 -3.91 19.81
N VAL A 36 6.64 -4.93 20.68
CA VAL A 36 7.78 -5.34 21.50
C VAL A 36 8.97 -5.71 20.61
N ARG A 37 10.14 -5.40 21.08
CA ARG A 37 11.42 -5.68 20.40
C ARG A 37 12.14 -6.89 20.99
N SER A 38 11.71 -7.35 22.17
CA SER A 38 12.26 -8.52 22.88
C SER A 38 11.16 -9.27 23.61
N TYR A 39 11.32 -10.60 23.72
CA TYR A 39 10.47 -11.40 24.58
C TYR A 39 10.59 -11.05 26.07
N ASP A 40 11.67 -10.40 26.49
CA ASP A 40 11.84 -9.93 27.87
C ASP A 40 10.80 -8.89 28.29
N GLU A 41 10.28 -8.14 27.34
CA GLU A 41 9.19 -7.19 27.58
C GLU A 41 7.85 -7.88 27.91
N MET A 42 7.69 -9.17 27.56
CA MET A 42 6.47 -9.95 27.79
C MET A 42 6.41 -10.47 29.24
N THR A 43 6.33 -9.55 30.19
CA THR A 43 6.52 -9.81 31.63
C THR A 43 5.50 -10.76 32.25
N ASN A 44 4.33 -10.94 31.63
CA ASN A 44 3.28 -11.87 32.07
C ASN A 44 3.46 -13.31 31.54
N LEU A 45 4.57 -13.59 30.79
CA LEU A 45 4.92 -14.93 30.36
C LEU A 45 6.03 -15.53 31.23
N PRO A 46 6.00 -16.86 31.49
CA PRO A 46 7.09 -17.54 32.20
C PRO A 46 8.44 -17.34 31.53
N LYS A 47 9.50 -17.12 32.30
CA LYS A 47 10.85 -16.88 31.77
C LYS A 47 11.31 -17.99 30.82
N GLY A 48 11.14 -19.26 31.19
CA GLY A 48 11.54 -20.40 30.35
C GLY A 48 10.83 -20.44 28.98
N LEU A 49 9.56 -19.97 28.93
CA LEU A 49 8.86 -19.83 27.64
C LEU A 49 9.46 -18.68 26.82
N ARG A 50 9.73 -17.51 27.43
CA ARG A 50 10.36 -16.37 26.74
C ARG A 50 11.73 -16.73 26.17
N ASP A 51 12.56 -17.43 26.96
CA ASP A 51 13.88 -17.91 26.52
C ASP A 51 13.78 -18.87 25.34
N THR A 52 12.82 -19.82 25.39
CA THR A 52 12.55 -20.77 24.29
C THR A 52 12.11 -20.07 23.02
N LEU A 53 11.19 -19.10 23.14
CA LEU A 53 10.70 -18.33 22.01
C LEU A 53 11.80 -17.46 21.41
N ALA A 54 12.63 -16.81 22.24
CA ALA A 54 13.75 -15.98 21.77
C ALA A 54 14.76 -16.78 20.96
N GLN A 55 15.05 -18.01 21.40
CA GLN A 55 15.99 -18.88 20.71
C GLN A 55 15.45 -19.39 19.36
N ARG A 56 14.16 -19.78 19.30
CA ARG A 56 13.58 -20.43 18.12
C ARG A 56 12.95 -19.46 17.13
N TYR A 57 12.43 -18.33 17.60
CA TYR A 57 11.64 -17.37 16.84
C TYR A 57 12.03 -15.92 17.18
N PRO A 58 13.25 -15.50 16.84
CA PRO A 58 13.72 -14.15 17.20
C PRO A 58 12.79 -13.06 16.64
N ILE A 59 12.56 -12.03 17.44
CA ILE A 59 11.81 -10.84 17.02
C ILE A 59 12.74 -9.95 16.19
N HIS A 60 12.32 -9.66 14.97
CA HIS A 60 12.98 -8.68 14.10
C HIS A 60 12.13 -7.41 14.08
N ALA A 61 12.73 -6.30 14.42
CA ALA A 61 12.13 -4.98 14.31
C ALA A 61 12.87 -4.17 13.26
N PRO A 62 12.19 -3.42 12.38
CA PRO A 62 12.85 -2.58 11.39
C PRO A 62 13.60 -1.44 12.07
N LYS A 63 14.64 -0.94 11.39
CA LYS A 63 15.43 0.21 11.84
C LYS A 63 15.12 1.44 10.99
N VAL A 64 15.04 2.61 11.59
CA VAL A 64 14.94 3.87 10.87
C VAL A 64 16.29 4.21 10.27
N VAL A 65 16.43 4.13 8.95
CA VAL A 65 17.62 4.60 8.22
C VAL A 65 17.54 6.09 7.98
N ARG A 66 16.34 6.56 7.58
CA ARG A 66 16.09 7.98 7.33
C ARG A 66 14.66 8.33 7.71
N LYS A 67 14.51 9.52 8.31
CA LYS A 67 13.21 10.11 8.62
C LYS A 67 13.21 11.55 8.11
N GLN A 68 12.17 11.92 7.40
CA GLN A 68 11.93 13.28 6.93
C GLN A 68 10.56 13.72 7.42
N GLU A 69 10.45 14.93 7.97
CA GLU A 69 9.19 15.51 8.42
C GLU A 69 8.95 16.84 7.70
N SER A 70 7.81 16.96 7.06
CA SER A 70 7.38 18.16 6.36
C SER A 70 7.06 19.28 7.35
N LYS A 71 7.71 20.43 7.16
CA LYS A 71 7.39 21.64 7.91
C LYS A 71 6.08 22.31 7.47
N LYS A 72 5.55 21.92 6.29
CA LYS A 72 4.34 22.51 5.71
C LYS A 72 3.07 21.88 6.23
N ASP A 73 3.06 20.55 6.41
CA ASP A 73 1.83 19.80 6.69
C ASP A 73 2.01 18.67 7.70
N GLY A 74 3.23 18.47 8.23
CA GLY A 74 3.54 17.45 9.23
C GLY A 74 3.53 16.02 8.68
N THR A 75 3.56 15.83 7.35
CA THR A 75 3.76 14.52 6.74
C THR A 75 5.13 13.98 7.12
N ILE A 76 5.20 12.72 7.53
CA ILE A 76 6.46 12.07 7.89
C ILE A 76 6.73 10.94 6.91
N LYS A 77 7.94 10.92 6.34
CA LYS A 77 8.41 9.83 5.53
C LYS A 77 9.54 9.08 6.22
N TYR A 78 9.41 7.78 6.24
CA TYR A 78 10.40 6.85 6.78
C TYR A 78 11.02 6.03 5.67
N LEU A 79 12.32 5.75 5.83
CA LEU A 79 13.03 4.67 5.18
C LEU A 79 13.39 3.66 6.26
N TRP A 80 12.78 2.48 6.19
CA TRP A 80 13.01 1.39 7.12
C TRP A 80 13.98 0.38 6.54
N GLU A 81 14.98 -0.04 7.31
CA GLU A 81 15.83 -1.20 7.01
C GLU A 81 15.20 -2.44 7.62
N LEU A 82 15.00 -3.44 6.79
CA LEU A 82 14.50 -4.76 7.16
C LEU A 82 15.63 -5.66 7.65
N SER A 83 15.30 -6.83 8.21
CA SER A 83 16.28 -7.77 8.79
C SER A 83 17.34 -8.29 7.81
N ASP A 84 17.06 -8.22 6.51
CA ASP A 84 17.97 -8.64 5.43
C ASP A 84 18.76 -7.47 4.80
N GLY A 85 18.69 -6.27 5.40
CA GLY A 85 19.36 -5.07 4.90
C GLY A 85 18.63 -4.35 3.76
N ASN A 86 17.55 -4.90 3.25
CA ASN A 86 16.72 -4.21 2.27
C ASN A 86 15.95 -3.04 2.93
N CYS A 87 15.62 -2.02 2.12
CA CYS A 87 14.88 -0.86 2.61
C CYS A 87 13.51 -0.73 1.94
N VAL A 88 12.52 -0.31 2.73
CA VAL A 88 11.17 0.05 2.29
C VAL A 88 10.77 1.42 2.80
N GLU A 89 9.76 2.03 2.18
CA GLU A 89 9.29 3.36 2.49
C GLU A 89 7.89 3.35 3.08
N THR A 90 7.70 4.17 4.12
CA THR A 90 6.39 4.42 4.72
C THR A 90 6.13 5.91 4.79
N VAL A 91 4.92 6.36 4.52
CA VAL A 91 4.52 7.76 4.64
C VAL A 91 3.34 7.90 5.60
N LEU A 92 3.53 8.66 6.66
CA LEU A 92 2.47 9.05 7.59
C LEU A 92 1.91 10.40 7.17
N MET A 93 0.63 10.43 6.84
CA MET A 93 -0.12 11.61 6.41
C MET A 93 -1.17 11.98 7.46
N ARG A 94 -1.23 13.28 7.81
CA ARG A 94 -2.19 13.80 8.78
C ARG A 94 -3.40 14.40 8.06
N TYR A 95 -4.58 13.91 8.39
CA TYR A 95 -5.85 14.45 7.90
C TYR A 95 -6.78 14.80 9.06
N ASN A 96 -7.74 15.68 8.84
CA ASN A 96 -8.72 16.06 9.85
C ASN A 96 -9.58 14.87 10.34
N TYR A 97 -9.69 13.82 9.51
CA TYR A 97 -10.44 12.59 9.81
C TYR A 97 -9.58 11.46 10.35
N GLY A 98 -8.32 11.72 10.71
CA GLY A 98 -7.39 10.76 11.28
C GLY A 98 -6.09 10.60 10.49
N ASN A 99 -5.13 9.89 11.09
CA ASN A 99 -3.82 9.67 10.47
C ASN A 99 -3.88 8.45 9.54
N THR A 100 -3.34 8.63 8.35
CA THR A 100 -3.25 7.60 7.31
C THR A 100 -1.79 7.22 7.09
N VAL A 101 -1.50 5.94 7.09
CA VAL A 101 -0.17 5.43 6.71
C VAL A 101 -0.22 4.79 5.33
N CYS A 102 0.75 5.17 4.48
CA CYS A 102 1.02 4.52 3.20
C CYS A 102 2.18 3.55 3.40
N ILE A 103 1.95 2.26 3.11
CA ILE A 103 2.94 1.21 3.31
C ILE A 103 3.32 0.53 2.00
N SER A 104 4.50 -0.09 2.00
CA SER A 104 5.02 -0.90 0.92
C SER A 104 4.52 -2.35 1.03
N THR A 105 4.53 -3.09 -0.07
CA THR A 105 4.18 -4.52 -0.10
C THR A 105 5.29 -5.39 -0.68
N GLU A 106 6.30 -4.75 -1.24
CA GLU A 106 7.46 -5.41 -1.86
C GLU A 106 8.72 -4.56 -1.66
N VAL A 107 9.86 -5.18 -1.86
CA VAL A 107 11.15 -4.49 -2.04
C VAL A 107 11.38 -4.34 -3.55
N GLY A 108 11.16 -3.14 -4.08
CA GLY A 108 11.11 -2.90 -5.53
C GLY A 108 9.75 -3.28 -6.13
N CYS A 109 9.66 -3.26 -7.46
CA CYS A 109 8.42 -3.59 -8.18
C CYS A 109 8.75 -4.00 -9.62
N ARG A 110 8.11 -5.06 -10.12
CA ARG A 110 8.35 -5.56 -11.49
C ARG A 110 7.36 -5.03 -12.54
N MET A 111 6.41 -4.18 -12.16
CA MET A 111 5.33 -3.75 -13.06
C MET A 111 5.79 -2.80 -14.18
N GLY A 112 6.93 -2.12 -14.01
CA GLY A 112 7.57 -1.34 -15.08
C GLY A 112 6.85 -0.05 -15.46
N CYS A 113 6.01 0.53 -14.59
CA CYS A 113 5.30 1.78 -14.87
C CYS A 113 6.28 2.92 -15.15
N ALA A 114 6.15 3.61 -16.32
CA ALA A 114 7.12 4.58 -16.82
C ALA A 114 7.30 5.84 -15.96
N PHE A 115 6.35 6.11 -15.09
CA PHE A 115 6.34 7.28 -14.19
C PHE A 115 6.74 6.93 -12.74
N CYS A 116 7.08 5.67 -12.43
CA CYS A 116 7.22 5.20 -11.05
C CYS A 116 8.68 4.87 -10.70
N ALA A 117 9.22 5.56 -9.71
CA ALA A 117 10.59 5.30 -9.22
C ALA A 117 10.75 3.92 -8.57
N SER A 118 9.67 3.31 -8.07
CA SER A 118 9.71 2.00 -7.42
C SER A 118 10.04 0.84 -8.37
N THR A 119 9.88 1.03 -9.68
CA THR A 119 10.17 -0.01 -10.69
C THR A 119 11.63 -0.03 -11.11
N ILE A 120 12.38 1.02 -10.78
CA ILE A 120 13.80 1.13 -11.14
C ILE A 120 14.60 0.10 -10.33
N GLY A 121 15.20 -0.86 -11.00
CA GLY A 121 15.90 -1.97 -10.36
C GLY A 121 15.06 -3.24 -10.18
N GLY A 122 13.79 -3.23 -10.60
CA GLY A 122 12.90 -4.39 -10.57
C GLY A 122 12.44 -4.81 -9.17
N LEU A 123 11.91 -6.00 -9.08
CA LEU A 123 11.50 -6.65 -7.83
C LEU A 123 12.69 -7.40 -7.23
N VAL A 124 12.99 -7.12 -5.97
CA VAL A 124 13.96 -7.88 -5.17
C VAL A 124 13.26 -9.06 -4.48
N ARG A 125 12.23 -8.76 -3.67
CA ARG A 125 11.38 -9.76 -3.02
C ARG A 125 10.05 -9.18 -2.56
N ARG A 126 9.12 -10.04 -2.25
CA ARG A 126 7.86 -9.71 -1.60
C ARG A 126 8.08 -9.50 -0.10
N LEU A 127 7.27 -8.64 0.52
CA LEU A 127 7.26 -8.49 1.98
C LEU A 127 6.45 -9.59 2.62
N GLU A 128 6.93 -10.06 3.77
CA GLU A 128 6.20 -10.95 4.66
C GLU A 128 5.09 -10.18 5.42
N PRO A 129 4.04 -10.83 5.91
CA PRO A 129 2.95 -10.15 6.62
C PRO A 129 3.42 -9.33 7.82
N TYR A 130 4.39 -9.84 8.59
CA TYR A 130 4.94 -9.12 9.75
C TYR A 130 5.68 -7.84 9.34
N GLU A 131 6.33 -7.80 8.18
CA GLU A 131 7.05 -6.62 7.72
C GLU A 131 6.09 -5.49 7.38
N MET A 132 4.96 -5.81 6.72
CA MET A 132 3.88 -4.83 6.47
C MET A 132 3.21 -4.36 7.77
N LEU A 133 3.02 -5.25 8.75
CA LEU A 133 2.54 -4.87 10.09
C LEU A 133 3.53 -3.94 10.78
N ASP A 134 4.81 -4.21 10.66
CA ASP A 134 5.88 -3.42 11.26
C ASP A 134 5.97 -2.01 10.69
N GLU A 135 5.73 -1.83 9.38
CA GLU A 135 5.62 -0.49 8.79
C GLU A 135 4.53 0.34 9.49
N VAL A 136 3.36 -0.23 9.76
CA VAL A 136 2.26 0.47 10.45
C VAL A 136 2.63 0.71 11.91
N LEU A 137 3.03 -0.35 12.61
CA LEU A 137 3.23 -0.39 14.04
C LEU A 137 4.39 0.51 14.50
N PHE A 138 5.54 0.40 13.84
CA PHE A 138 6.71 1.20 14.22
C PHE A 138 6.59 2.66 13.76
N THR A 139 5.81 2.93 12.70
CA THR A 139 5.43 4.31 12.37
C THR A 139 4.55 4.92 13.47
N GLN A 140 3.59 4.18 14.00
CA GLN A 140 2.76 4.63 15.13
C GLN A 140 3.60 4.88 16.38
N ILE A 141 4.50 3.96 16.72
CA ILE A 141 5.37 4.07 17.90
C ILE A 141 6.33 5.27 17.79
N ASP A 142 7.03 5.41 16.65
CA ASP A 142 8.04 6.46 16.45
C ASP A 142 7.41 7.86 16.36
N SER A 143 6.24 7.96 15.72
CA SER A 143 5.54 9.25 15.58
C SER A 143 4.74 9.65 16.83
N GLY A 144 4.38 8.70 17.70
CA GLY A 144 3.45 8.91 18.81
C GLY A 144 2.00 9.19 18.38
N LEU A 145 1.67 9.00 17.09
CA LEU A 145 0.38 9.32 16.51
C LEU A 145 -0.43 8.05 16.23
N PRO A 146 -1.69 7.96 16.70
CA PRO A 146 -2.52 6.79 16.40
C PRO A 146 -2.83 6.71 14.91
N ILE A 147 -2.64 5.53 14.31
CA ILE A 147 -2.95 5.26 12.92
C ILE A 147 -4.35 4.70 12.83
N SER A 148 -5.20 5.34 12.02
CA SER A 148 -6.60 4.95 11.83
C SER A 148 -6.91 4.44 10.43
N ARG A 149 -6.02 4.67 9.46
CA ARG A 149 -6.20 4.27 8.06
C ARG A 149 -4.90 3.78 7.44
N ILE A 150 -5.02 2.84 6.51
CA ILE A 150 -3.89 2.28 5.77
C ILE A 150 -4.17 2.36 4.28
N VAL A 151 -3.16 2.76 3.51
CA VAL A 151 -3.19 2.65 2.05
C VAL A 151 -1.99 1.81 1.58
N LEU A 152 -2.27 0.73 0.86
CA LEU A 152 -1.26 -0.10 0.21
C LEU A 152 -0.96 0.51 -1.16
N MET A 153 -0.21 1.62 -1.14
CA MET A 153 0.14 2.45 -2.30
C MET A 153 1.62 2.85 -2.29
N GLY A 154 2.43 2.18 -1.47
CA GLY A 154 3.87 2.36 -1.38
C GLY A 154 4.62 1.60 -2.47
N ILE A 155 5.79 1.06 -2.13
CA ILE A 155 6.61 0.28 -3.06
C ILE A 155 5.99 -1.10 -3.26
N GLY A 156 5.80 -1.52 -4.52
CA GLY A 156 5.30 -2.84 -4.90
C GLY A 156 3.91 -2.83 -5.51
N GLU A 157 3.49 -4.00 -5.97
CA GLU A 157 2.13 -4.31 -6.43
C GLU A 157 1.47 -5.24 -5.39
N PRO A 158 0.48 -4.77 -4.63
CA PRO A 158 -0.12 -5.59 -3.57
C PRO A 158 -0.69 -6.92 -4.05
N LEU A 159 -1.26 -6.95 -5.26
CA LEU A 159 -1.83 -8.18 -5.81
C LEU A 159 -0.77 -9.15 -6.39
N ASP A 160 0.47 -8.71 -6.59
CA ASP A 160 1.59 -9.60 -6.88
C ASP A 160 2.09 -10.32 -5.61
N ASN A 161 1.87 -9.71 -4.44
CA ASN A 161 2.13 -10.30 -3.12
C ASN A 161 0.84 -10.75 -2.42
N PHE A 162 -0.10 -11.34 -3.16
CA PHE A 162 -1.49 -11.54 -2.77
C PHE A 162 -1.65 -12.24 -1.42
N ASP A 163 -1.02 -13.41 -1.23
CA ASP A 163 -1.24 -14.23 -0.04
C ASP A 163 -0.74 -13.54 1.23
N ASN A 164 0.43 -12.91 1.17
CA ASN A 164 0.99 -12.14 2.29
C ASN A 164 0.15 -10.90 2.60
N VAL A 165 -0.36 -10.22 1.56
CA VAL A 165 -1.26 -9.06 1.74
C VAL A 165 -2.58 -9.51 2.37
N MET A 166 -3.17 -10.63 1.96
CA MET A 166 -4.39 -11.15 2.59
C MET A 166 -4.16 -11.51 4.06
N ARG A 167 -3.03 -12.13 4.38
CA ARG A 167 -2.64 -12.42 5.77
C ARG A 167 -2.42 -11.13 6.57
N PHE A 168 -1.75 -10.13 6.01
CA PHE A 168 -1.61 -8.82 6.63
C PHE A 168 -2.97 -8.19 6.96
N LEU A 169 -3.91 -8.21 6.01
CA LEU A 169 -5.27 -7.68 6.23
C LEU A 169 -6.00 -8.39 7.37
N GLU A 170 -5.89 -9.73 7.45
CA GLU A 170 -6.44 -10.52 8.54
C GLU A 170 -5.87 -10.09 9.90
N LEU A 171 -4.55 -9.98 10.00
CA LEU A 171 -3.84 -9.68 11.23
C LEU A 171 -4.07 -8.23 11.71
N VAL A 172 -3.99 -7.25 10.81
CA VAL A 172 -4.15 -5.82 11.16
C VAL A 172 -5.59 -5.49 11.59
N ASN A 173 -6.58 -6.27 11.11
CA ASN A 173 -7.98 -6.14 11.48
C ASN A 173 -8.34 -6.91 12.77
N SER A 174 -7.45 -7.77 13.28
CA SER A 174 -7.72 -8.56 14.49
C SER A 174 -8.03 -7.66 15.67
N PRO A 175 -9.12 -7.96 16.44
CA PRO A 175 -9.52 -7.15 17.58
C PRO A 175 -8.52 -7.18 18.76
N ASP A 176 -7.69 -8.23 18.85
CA ASP A 176 -6.63 -8.33 19.85
C ASP A 176 -5.28 -7.78 19.34
N GLY A 177 -5.23 -7.32 18.08
CA GLY A 177 -4.10 -6.66 17.44
C GLY A 177 -4.30 -5.16 17.30
N MET A 178 -4.00 -4.60 16.11
CA MET A 178 -4.16 -3.17 15.84
C MET A 178 -5.62 -2.75 15.66
N ASN A 179 -6.52 -3.68 15.39
CA ASN A 179 -7.97 -3.48 15.24
C ASN A 179 -8.35 -2.39 14.23
N ILE A 180 -7.63 -2.31 13.11
CA ILE A 180 -7.95 -1.36 12.05
C ILE A 180 -9.02 -1.96 11.15
N SER A 181 -10.18 -1.30 11.06
CA SER A 181 -11.30 -1.76 10.25
C SER A 181 -10.94 -1.87 8.76
N MET A 182 -11.38 -2.95 8.10
CA MET A 182 -11.23 -3.13 6.64
C MET A 182 -11.74 -1.93 5.83
N ARG A 183 -12.78 -1.21 6.31
CA ARG A 183 -13.29 0.00 5.65
C ARG A 183 -12.33 1.17 5.66
N HIS A 184 -11.32 1.12 6.51
CA HIS A 184 -10.26 2.11 6.62
C HIS A 184 -8.99 1.71 5.87
N ILE A 185 -9.05 0.64 5.08
CA ILE A 185 -7.92 0.15 4.29
C ILE A 185 -8.23 0.30 2.81
N SER A 186 -7.29 0.91 2.07
CA SER A 186 -7.35 1.00 0.62
C SER A 186 -6.21 0.20 0.01
N LEU A 187 -6.53 -0.66 -0.94
CA LEU A 187 -5.58 -1.44 -1.72
C LEU A 187 -5.57 -0.91 -3.14
N SER A 188 -4.40 -0.51 -3.64
CA SER A 188 -4.22 -0.10 -5.03
C SER A 188 -3.60 -1.23 -5.84
N THR A 189 -4.01 -1.36 -7.11
CA THR A 189 -3.42 -2.32 -8.03
C THR A 189 -3.30 -1.75 -9.43
N CYS A 190 -2.26 -2.15 -10.15
CA CYS A 190 -2.09 -1.85 -11.57
C CYS A 190 -3.04 -2.65 -12.46
N GLY A 191 -3.77 -3.65 -11.93
CA GLY A 191 -4.80 -4.38 -12.65
C GLY A 191 -4.45 -5.83 -12.98
N LEU A 192 -3.93 -6.59 -12.02
CA LEU A 192 -3.75 -8.05 -12.16
C LEU A 192 -5.12 -8.75 -12.10
N ILE A 193 -5.79 -8.89 -13.24
CA ILE A 193 -7.18 -9.34 -13.35
C ILE A 193 -7.49 -10.62 -12.59
N PRO A 194 -6.72 -11.72 -12.71
CA PRO A 194 -7.00 -12.94 -11.95
C PRO A 194 -7.03 -12.72 -10.44
N LYS A 195 -6.17 -11.81 -9.94
CA LYS A 195 -6.11 -11.48 -8.52
C LYS A 195 -7.21 -10.50 -8.07
N ILE A 196 -7.72 -9.66 -8.97
CA ILE A 196 -8.92 -8.85 -8.71
C ILE A 196 -10.14 -9.77 -8.54
N ASP A 197 -10.29 -10.78 -9.38
CA ASP A 197 -11.40 -11.76 -9.29
C ASP A 197 -11.28 -12.60 -8.00
N GLU A 198 -10.07 -13.02 -7.63
CA GLU A 198 -9.80 -13.74 -6.37
C GLU A 198 -10.11 -12.85 -5.14
N LEU A 199 -9.75 -11.56 -5.20
CA LEU A 199 -10.08 -10.59 -4.15
C LEU A 199 -11.59 -10.35 -4.05
N ALA A 200 -12.30 -10.28 -5.18
CA ALA A 200 -13.76 -10.14 -5.23
C ALA A 200 -14.47 -11.31 -4.52
N ALA A 201 -13.98 -12.54 -4.73
CA ALA A 201 -14.50 -13.74 -4.08
C ALA A 201 -14.38 -13.71 -2.54
N LYS A 202 -13.37 -13.01 -2.00
CA LYS A 202 -13.19 -12.84 -0.54
C LYS A 202 -14.19 -11.85 0.10
N LYS A 203 -14.90 -11.03 -0.68
CA LYS A 203 -15.93 -10.07 -0.25
C LYS A 203 -15.47 -9.15 0.90
N LEU A 204 -14.19 -8.80 0.94
CA LEU A 204 -13.64 -7.90 1.95
C LEU A 204 -14.21 -6.48 1.79
N GLN A 205 -14.34 -5.78 2.92
CA GLN A 205 -14.89 -4.41 2.96
C GLN A 205 -13.82 -3.34 2.75
N ILE A 206 -12.70 -3.68 2.09
CA ILE A 206 -11.65 -2.72 1.72
C ILE A 206 -12.08 -1.81 0.56
N SER A 207 -11.41 -0.68 0.39
CA SER A 207 -11.54 0.17 -0.81
C SER A 207 -10.54 -0.31 -1.86
N LEU A 208 -11.04 -0.70 -3.04
CA LEU A 208 -10.19 -1.05 -4.18
C LEU A 208 -9.91 0.21 -5.00
N ALA A 209 -8.63 0.48 -5.25
CA ALA A 209 -8.16 1.51 -6.16
C ALA A 209 -7.46 0.87 -7.36
N ILE A 210 -7.83 1.29 -8.55
CA ILE A 210 -7.23 0.82 -9.81
C ILE A 210 -6.33 1.91 -10.36
N SER A 211 -5.05 1.62 -10.50
CA SER A 211 -4.10 2.46 -11.22
C SER A 211 -4.41 2.40 -12.72
N LEU A 212 -5.26 3.31 -13.19
CA LEU A 212 -5.70 3.34 -14.58
C LEU A 212 -4.71 4.06 -15.49
N HIS A 213 -4.39 5.30 -15.17
CA HIS A 213 -3.36 6.16 -15.78
C HIS A 213 -3.40 6.34 -17.30
N GLY A 214 -4.40 5.78 -17.98
CA GLY A 214 -4.65 5.96 -19.41
C GLY A 214 -6.10 5.70 -19.76
N PRO A 215 -6.68 6.42 -20.74
CA PRO A 215 -8.08 6.29 -21.14
C PRO A 215 -8.34 5.07 -22.05
N ASN A 216 -7.30 4.55 -22.69
CA ASN A 216 -7.35 3.47 -23.68
C ASN A 216 -6.07 2.63 -23.67
N ASN A 217 -6.05 1.56 -24.47
CA ASN A 217 -4.90 0.65 -24.54
C ASN A 217 -3.64 1.32 -25.13
N GLU A 218 -3.80 2.23 -26.07
CA GLU A 218 -2.67 2.90 -26.71
C GLU A 218 -1.86 3.69 -25.67
N ILE A 219 -2.52 4.59 -24.94
CA ILE A 219 -1.88 5.43 -23.92
C ILE A 219 -1.46 4.58 -22.74
N ARG A 220 -2.30 3.65 -22.29
CA ARG A 220 -1.99 2.81 -21.14
C ARG A 220 -0.78 1.91 -21.40
N ASN A 221 -0.59 1.38 -22.62
CA ASN A 221 0.61 0.61 -23.00
C ASN A 221 1.90 1.43 -22.92
N GLN A 222 1.84 2.74 -23.14
CA GLN A 222 3.02 3.63 -23.04
C GLN A 222 3.48 3.82 -21.60
N VAL A 223 2.54 3.91 -20.66
CA VAL A 223 2.83 4.27 -19.26
C VAL A 223 2.76 3.09 -18.30
N MET A 224 2.02 2.02 -18.64
CA MET A 224 1.81 0.84 -17.80
C MET A 224 1.92 -0.46 -18.62
N PRO A 225 3.09 -1.10 -18.65
CA PRO A 225 3.33 -2.32 -19.47
C PRO A 225 2.39 -3.49 -19.13
N VAL A 226 1.83 -3.55 -17.91
CA VAL A 226 0.86 -4.55 -17.48
C VAL A 226 -0.38 -4.61 -18.38
N ASN A 227 -0.71 -3.50 -19.07
CA ASN A 227 -1.84 -3.44 -20.00
C ASN A 227 -1.68 -4.37 -21.22
N LYS A 228 -0.45 -4.74 -21.58
CA LYS A 228 -0.21 -5.73 -22.64
C LYS A 228 -0.73 -7.12 -22.27
N ALA A 229 -0.69 -7.46 -20.98
CA ALA A 229 -1.23 -8.72 -20.47
C ALA A 229 -2.72 -8.61 -20.11
N TYR A 230 -3.15 -7.43 -19.67
CA TYR A 230 -4.52 -7.16 -19.19
C TYR A 230 -5.03 -5.86 -19.82
N PRO A 231 -5.64 -5.92 -21.03
CA PRO A 231 -6.20 -4.76 -21.72
C PRO A 231 -7.24 -4.03 -20.87
N ILE A 232 -7.40 -2.72 -21.13
CA ILE A 232 -8.29 -1.87 -20.34
C ILE A 232 -9.74 -2.35 -20.35
N GLU A 233 -10.21 -2.94 -21.44
CA GLU A 233 -11.57 -3.49 -21.55
C GLU A 233 -11.78 -4.63 -20.54
N ASP A 234 -10.86 -5.58 -20.49
CA ASP A 234 -10.90 -6.73 -19.58
C ASP A 234 -10.73 -6.28 -18.12
N LEU A 235 -9.90 -5.27 -17.88
CA LEU A 235 -9.72 -4.67 -16.56
C LEU A 235 -11.02 -4.03 -16.06
N LEU A 236 -11.70 -3.25 -16.91
CA LEU A 236 -12.97 -2.61 -16.53
C LEU A 236 -14.07 -3.66 -16.30
N GLU A 237 -14.06 -4.75 -17.05
CA GLU A 237 -14.99 -5.85 -16.82
C GLU A 237 -14.72 -6.56 -15.48
N ALA A 238 -13.44 -6.77 -15.11
CA ALA A 238 -13.06 -7.25 -13.78
C ALA A 238 -13.54 -6.29 -12.67
N CYS A 239 -13.45 -4.97 -12.90
CA CYS A 239 -13.99 -3.97 -11.99
C CYS A 239 -15.51 -4.08 -11.82
N ARG A 240 -16.26 -4.35 -12.90
CA ARG A 240 -17.72 -4.59 -12.82
C ARG A 240 -18.04 -5.84 -12.01
N ARG A 241 -17.29 -6.93 -12.22
CA ARG A 241 -17.43 -8.16 -11.41
C ARG A 241 -17.13 -7.91 -9.94
N TYR A 242 -16.05 -7.17 -9.64
CA TYR A 242 -15.70 -6.79 -8.26
C TYR A 242 -16.82 -5.96 -7.62
N TYR A 243 -17.34 -4.96 -8.33
CA TYR A 243 -18.46 -4.16 -7.84
C TYR A 243 -19.72 -5.00 -7.59
N ALA A 244 -20.07 -5.88 -8.51
CA ALA A 244 -21.21 -6.78 -8.36
C ALA A 244 -21.09 -7.70 -7.13
N ALA A 245 -19.86 -8.18 -6.83
CA ALA A 245 -19.61 -9.08 -5.71
C ALA A 245 -19.58 -8.36 -4.35
N THR A 246 -19.12 -7.09 -4.30
CA THR A 246 -18.82 -6.39 -3.05
C THR A 246 -19.71 -5.17 -2.78
N SER A 247 -20.40 -4.66 -3.77
CA SER A 247 -21.14 -3.39 -3.79
C SER A 247 -20.25 -2.17 -3.42
N ARG A 248 -18.90 -2.31 -3.55
CA ARG A 248 -17.93 -1.26 -3.21
C ARG A 248 -17.57 -0.47 -4.45
N ARG A 249 -17.78 0.87 -4.39
CA ARG A 249 -17.36 1.78 -5.46
C ARG A 249 -15.87 1.65 -5.75
N ILE A 250 -15.50 1.62 -7.02
CA ILE A 250 -14.11 1.56 -7.46
C ILE A 250 -13.50 2.96 -7.45
N HIS A 251 -12.29 3.09 -6.93
CA HIS A 251 -11.47 4.27 -7.05
C HIS A 251 -10.50 4.08 -8.22
N PHE A 252 -10.37 5.09 -9.08
CA PHE A 252 -9.41 5.09 -10.19
C PHE A 252 -8.35 6.14 -9.94
N GLU A 253 -7.11 5.70 -9.79
CA GLU A 253 -5.94 6.57 -9.71
C GLU A 253 -5.52 6.96 -11.12
N TYR A 254 -5.35 8.25 -11.36
CA TYR A 254 -5.04 8.78 -12.69
C TYR A 254 -3.95 9.85 -12.59
N ALA A 255 -2.69 9.47 -12.87
CA ALA A 255 -1.57 10.40 -12.95
C ALA A 255 -1.75 11.29 -14.18
N MET A 256 -1.76 12.61 -13.97
CA MET A 256 -1.93 13.60 -15.03
C MET A 256 -0.58 13.92 -15.65
N ILE A 257 -0.37 13.45 -16.89
CA ILE A 257 0.90 13.50 -17.62
C ILE A 257 0.72 14.40 -18.84
N ASP A 258 1.47 15.51 -18.88
CA ASP A 258 1.39 16.54 -19.91
C ASP A 258 1.56 15.97 -21.32
N GLY A 259 0.59 16.25 -22.19
CA GLY A 259 0.56 15.83 -23.59
C GLY A 259 0.39 14.33 -23.82
N VAL A 260 0.26 13.51 -22.78
CA VAL A 260 0.14 12.06 -22.89
C VAL A 260 -1.29 11.59 -22.66
N ASN A 261 -1.87 11.93 -21.50
CA ASN A 261 -3.17 11.41 -21.06
C ASN A 261 -4.12 12.47 -20.50
N ASP A 262 -3.84 13.74 -20.75
CA ASP A 262 -4.51 14.87 -20.11
C ASP A 262 -5.40 15.70 -21.04
N ARG A 263 -5.61 15.24 -22.29
CA ARG A 263 -6.43 15.95 -23.29
C ARG A 263 -7.94 15.82 -22.97
N ASP A 264 -8.73 16.73 -23.53
CA ASP A 264 -10.21 16.68 -23.40
C ASP A 264 -10.81 15.38 -23.98
N GLU A 265 -10.20 14.87 -25.08
CA GLU A 265 -10.59 13.60 -25.70
C GLU A 265 -10.40 12.43 -24.75
N ASP A 266 -9.32 12.47 -23.95
CA ASP A 266 -9.01 11.43 -22.97
C ASP A 266 -10.07 11.40 -21.86
N ALA A 267 -10.54 12.58 -21.38
CA ALA A 267 -11.64 12.68 -20.45
C ALA A 267 -12.95 12.13 -21.01
N ARG A 268 -13.27 12.46 -22.28
CA ARG A 268 -14.49 11.95 -22.97
C ARG A 268 -14.43 10.43 -23.15
N GLU A 269 -13.25 9.90 -23.48
CA GLU A 269 -13.05 8.44 -23.61
C GLU A 269 -13.26 7.72 -22.27
N ILE A 270 -12.75 8.29 -21.16
CA ILE A 270 -13.02 7.78 -19.80
C ILE A 270 -14.52 7.76 -19.54
N LEU A 271 -15.22 8.86 -19.78
CA LEU A 271 -16.67 8.94 -19.55
C LEU A 271 -17.43 7.84 -20.31
N ARG A 272 -17.05 7.61 -21.57
CA ARG A 272 -17.66 6.56 -22.40
C ARG A 272 -17.45 5.17 -21.81
N ARG A 273 -16.22 4.86 -21.37
CA ARG A 273 -15.82 3.54 -20.83
C ARG A 273 -16.41 3.25 -19.46
N MET A 274 -16.57 4.29 -18.64
CA MET A 274 -17.07 4.17 -17.26
C MET A 274 -18.59 4.10 -17.17
N LYS A 275 -19.31 4.18 -18.28
CA LYS A 275 -20.77 4.12 -18.29
C LYS A 275 -21.30 2.90 -17.53
N GLY A 276 -22.14 3.14 -16.51
CA GLY A 276 -22.72 2.10 -15.67
C GLY A 276 -21.81 1.50 -14.60
N LEU A 277 -20.57 1.98 -14.45
CA LEU A 277 -19.66 1.57 -13.38
C LEU A 277 -19.57 2.69 -12.34
N PRO A 278 -19.98 2.49 -11.07
CA PRO A 278 -19.80 3.48 -10.02
C PRO A 278 -18.33 3.74 -9.74
N ALA A 279 -17.83 4.87 -10.21
CA ALA A 279 -16.43 5.24 -10.18
C ALA A 279 -16.18 6.54 -9.39
N HIS A 280 -14.99 6.64 -8.83
CA HIS A 280 -14.41 7.87 -8.32
C HIS A 280 -13.00 8.02 -8.89
N PHE A 281 -12.70 9.13 -9.52
CA PHE A 281 -11.38 9.42 -10.04
C PHE A 281 -10.57 10.26 -9.05
N ASN A 282 -9.36 9.81 -8.77
CA ASN A 282 -8.36 10.56 -8.03
C ASN A 282 -7.28 11.04 -9.02
N LEU A 283 -7.35 12.30 -9.42
CA LEU A 283 -6.39 12.91 -10.35
C LEU A 283 -5.13 13.26 -9.57
N ILE A 284 -4.01 12.66 -9.97
CA ILE A 284 -2.73 12.81 -9.28
C ILE A 284 -1.82 13.70 -10.13
N PRO A 285 -1.49 14.93 -9.68
CA PRO A 285 -0.40 15.67 -10.28
C PRO A 285 0.87 14.82 -10.28
N LEU A 286 1.47 14.60 -11.45
CA LEU A 286 2.64 13.75 -11.58
C LEU A 286 3.80 14.32 -10.75
N ASN A 287 4.45 13.46 -9.97
CA ASN A 287 5.68 13.83 -9.29
C ASN A 287 6.87 13.66 -10.22
N HIS A 288 7.81 14.57 -10.16
CA HIS A 288 9.04 14.47 -10.97
C HIS A 288 9.87 13.27 -10.52
N VAL A 289 10.29 12.45 -11.49
CA VAL A 289 11.26 11.36 -11.32
C VAL A 289 12.44 11.67 -12.25
N GLU A 290 13.65 11.80 -11.70
CA GLU A 290 14.84 12.22 -12.46
C GLU A 290 15.10 11.38 -13.72
N GLU A 291 14.81 10.09 -13.64
CA GLU A 291 15.04 9.14 -14.72
C GLU A 291 13.89 9.07 -15.74
N SER A 292 12.79 9.81 -15.53
CA SER A 292 11.62 9.81 -16.43
C SER A 292 11.53 11.13 -17.21
N PRO A 293 11.33 11.06 -18.55
CA PRO A 293 11.11 12.26 -19.36
C PRO A 293 9.70 12.86 -19.21
N LEU A 294 8.81 12.19 -18.50
CA LEU A 294 7.41 12.58 -18.33
C LEU A 294 7.28 13.82 -17.47
N LYS A 295 6.39 14.73 -17.86
CA LYS A 295 6.14 16.00 -17.17
C LYS A 295 4.76 16.06 -16.57
N PRO A 296 4.57 16.76 -15.44
CA PRO A 296 3.25 16.97 -14.87
C PRO A 296 2.39 17.90 -15.76
N SER A 297 1.12 17.60 -15.87
CA SER A 297 0.13 18.48 -16.49
C SER A 297 0.03 19.80 -15.72
N SER A 298 -0.29 20.89 -16.43
CA SER A 298 -0.53 22.17 -15.80
C SER A 298 -1.75 22.14 -14.83
N LYS A 299 -1.74 22.95 -13.79
CA LYS A 299 -2.88 23.05 -12.87
C LYS A 299 -4.19 23.39 -13.58
N THR A 300 -4.13 24.24 -14.61
CA THR A 300 -5.29 24.61 -15.44
C THR A 300 -5.84 23.40 -16.18
N GLN A 301 -4.96 22.58 -16.77
CA GLN A 301 -5.37 21.38 -17.49
C GLN A 301 -5.96 20.33 -16.55
N VAL A 302 -5.36 20.11 -15.38
CA VAL A 302 -5.91 19.21 -14.35
C VAL A 302 -7.32 19.66 -13.92
N ALA A 303 -7.52 20.95 -13.65
CA ALA A 303 -8.82 21.51 -13.28
C ALA A 303 -9.86 21.39 -14.43
N ARG A 304 -9.44 21.58 -15.68
CA ARG A 304 -10.29 21.40 -16.86
C ARG A 304 -10.71 19.92 -17.02
N PHE A 305 -9.78 19.02 -16.91
CA PHE A 305 -10.02 17.57 -16.98
C PHE A 305 -10.99 17.11 -15.88
N GLN A 306 -10.80 17.59 -14.65
CA GLN A 306 -11.70 17.35 -13.53
C GLN A 306 -13.14 17.77 -13.86
N LYS A 307 -13.30 19.02 -14.32
CA LYS A 307 -14.63 19.56 -14.68
C LYS A 307 -15.33 18.75 -15.77
N LEU A 308 -14.58 18.25 -16.76
CA LEU A 308 -15.14 17.40 -17.82
C LEU A 308 -15.65 16.07 -17.25
N LEU A 309 -14.91 15.42 -16.36
CA LEU A 309 -15.35 14.19 -15.71
C LEU A 309 -16.60 14.43 -14.85
N GLU A 310 -16.62 15.52 -14.07
CA GLU A 310 -17.75 15.88 -13.21
C GLU A 310 -19.00 16.23 -14.03
N ALA A 311 -18.86 16.99 -15.12
CA ALA A 311 -19.95 17.30 -16.04
C ALA A 311 -20.55 16.04 -16.69
N GLY A 312 -19.74 14.99 -16.86
CA GLY A 312 -20.19 13.68 -17.34
C GLY A 312 -20.71 12.75 -16.24
N GLY A 313 -20.84 13.22 -15.00
CA GLY A 313 -21.42 12.46 -13.88
C GLY A 313 -20.42 11.58 -13.09
N ILE A 314 -19.12 11.69 -13.36
CA ILE A 314 -18.08 11.00 -12.59
C ILE A 314 -17.56 11.91 -11.49
N THR A 315 -17.59 11.46 -10.23
CA THR A 315 -16.93 12.17 -9.14
C THR A 315 -15.40 12.15 -9.34
N ALA A 316 -14.78 13.32 -9.38
CA ALA A 316 -13.34 13.46 -9.52
C ALA A 316 -12.74 14.38 -8.45
N THR A 317 -11.62 13.99 -7.87
CA THR A 317 -10.87 14.81 -6.91
C THR A 317 -9.44 14.96 -7.34
N VAL A 318 -8.85 16.11 -7.11
CA VAL A 318 -7.40 16.31 -7.31
C VAL A 318 -6.68 15.98 -6.01
N ARG A 319 -5.73 15.05 -6.07
CA ARG A 319 -4.94 14.65 -4.90
C ARG A 319 -4.14 15.84 -4.36
N ARG A 320 -4.28 16.07 -3.06
CA ARG A 320 -3.44 17.06 -2.37
C ARG A 320 -1.99 16.59 -2.37
N THR A 321 -1.08 17.49 -2.74
CA THR A 321 0.35 17.25 -2.59
C THR A 321 0.70 17.43 -1.11
N LEU A 322 1.01 16.33 -0.44
CA LEU A 322 1.51 16.32 0.94
C LEU A 322 3.01 16.08 0.95
N GLY A 323 3.71 16.66 1.92
CA GLY A 323 5.16 16.53 2.01
C GLY A 323 5.90 17.11 0.81
N GLY A 324 5.41 18.20 0.23
CA GLY A 324 6.02 18.81 -0.98
C GLY A 324 7.41 19.46 -0.75
N ASP A 325 7.88 19.49 0.49
CA ASP A 325 9.20 19.96 0.92
C ASP A 325 10.12 18.81 1.34
N ILE A 326 9.66 17.57 1.23
CA ILE A 326 10.41 16.35 1.49
C ILE A 326 10.23 15.37 0.33
N ASP A 327 10.98 14.25 0.31
CA ASP A 327 10.86 13.21 -0.72
C ASP A 327 9.63 12.30 -0.51
N ALA A 328 8.44 12.89 -0.29
CA ALA A 328 7.24 12.14 0.08
C ALA A 328 6.69 11.22 -1.01
N SER A 329 7.09 11.39 -2.27
CA SER A 329 6.66 10.53 -3.38
C SER A 329 7.25 9.13 -3.29
N CYS A 330 6.48 8.13 -3.79
CA CYS A 330 6.85 6.71 -3.69
C CYS A 330 8.18 6.40 -4.40
N GLY A 331 9.03 5.61 -3.74
CA GLY A 331 10.29 5.11 -4.27
C GLY A 331 11.45 6.12 -4.30
N GLN A 332 11.22 7.40 -4.09
CA GLN A 332 12.25 8.44 -4.23
C GLN A 332 13.31 8.36 -3.13
N LEU A 333 12.93 8.23 -1.88
CA LEU A 333 13.86 8.21 -0.76
C LEU A 333 14.73 6.95 -0.78
N ARG A 334 14.13 5.77 -1.06
CA ARG A 334 14.86 4.53 -1.25
C ARG A 334 15.85 4.64 -2.41
N ARG A 335 15.42 5.24 -3.53
CA ARG A 335 16.29 5.42 -4.70
C ARG A 335 17.49 6.28 -4.40
N LYS A 336 17.32 7.40 -3.69
CA LYS A 336 18.42 8.25 -3.22
C LYS A 336 19.39 7.47 -2.33
N HIS A 337 18.86 6.74 -1.35
CA HIS A 337 19.67 5.93 -0.45
C HIS A 337 20.51 4.89 -1.20
N ILE A 338 19.95 4.19 -2.18
CA ILE A 338 20.70 3.22 -3.00
C ILE A 338 21.79 3.90 -3.84
N LYS A 339 21.54 5.13 -4.36
CA LYS A 339 22.56 5.90 -5.09
C LYS A 339 23.72 6.35 -4.18
N GLU A 340 23.41 6.74 -2.94
CA GLU A 340 24.40 7.21 -1.95
C GLU A 340 25.24 6.06 -1.36
N SER A 341 24.74 4.82 -1.41
CA SER A 341 25.41 3.62 -0.85
C SER A 341 26.30 2.88 -1.87
N LYS A 342 26.32 3.34 -3.13
CA LYS A 342 27.19 2.85 -4.23
C LYS A 342 28.38 3.77 -4.41
#